data_41612f6914812af7d97b1fc2ca23643f
#
_entry.id   41612f6914812af7d97b1fc2ca23643f
#
_cell.length_a   1.000
_cell.length_b   1.000
_cell.length_c   1.000
_cell.angle_alpha   90.00
_cell.angle_beta   90.00
_cell.angle_gamma   90.00
#
_symmetry.space_group_name_H-M   'P 1'
#
loop_
_entity.id
_entity.type
_entity.pdbx_description
1 polymer ?
#
loop_
_entity_poly.entity_id
_entity_poly.type
_entity_poly.pdbx_seq_one_letter_code
_entity_poly.pdbx_strand_id
1 'polypeptide(L)'
;MKTVKAWHFLREDKKTQFEPRRPVRVGQVLKVRGNPVLCEHGLHASIRPLDALRYAPGPIICRVEVGGVIVQGDDKLAGTKRKVLWMDDASETLRSFSRWCALEVVHLWQAPPVVIEYLKTGDESKRDAAWVAARDAARVAEQAAAWV
;
A
#
# COMPACT_ATOMS: atom_id res chain seq x y z
N MET A 1 10.20 27.75 6.34
CA MET A 1 9.30 27.06 5.37
C MET A 1 8.56 25.97 6.09
N LYS A 2 7.24 25.91 5.95
CA LYS A 2 6.42 24.85 6.57
C LYS A 2 6.72 23.50 5.89
N THR A 3 6.96 22.46 6.66
CA THR A 3 7.12 21.09 6.18
C THR A 3 6.12 20.17 6.86
N VAL A 4 5.72 19.08 6.21
CA VAL A 4 4.77 18.10 6.72
C VAL A 4 5.43 16.71 6.66
N LYS A 5 5.50 16.04 7.80
CA LYS A 5 5.93 14.63 7.87
C LYS A 5 4.80 13.74 7.40
N ALA A 6 5.08 12.89 6.41
CA ALA A 6 4.10 12.06 5.75
C ALA A 6 4.68 10.68 5.41
N TRP A 7 3.84 9.82 4.83
CA TRP A 7 4.18 8.49 4.35
C TRP A 7 4.05 8.40 2.85
N HIS A 8 4.91 7.60 2.24
CA HIS A 8 4.92 7.33 0.81
C HIS A 8 5.39 5.90 0.57
N PHE A 9 4.86 5.26 -0.47
CA PHE A 9 5.34 3.95 -0.90
C PHE A 9 6.06 4.06 -2.24
N LEU A 10 7.06 3.23 -2.41
CA LEU A 10 7.80 3.05 -3.66
C LEU A 10 7.60 1.63 -4.19
N ARG A 11 7.93 1.47 -5.44
CA ARG A 11 8.09 0.17 -6.07
C ARG A 11 9.20 -0.62 -5.40
N GLU A 12 9.21 -1.94 -5.60
CA GLU A 12 10.24 -2.84 -5.09
C GLU A 12 11.66 -2.44 -5.53
N ASP A 13 11.80 -1.90 -6.76
CA ASP A 13 13.07 -1.43 -7.32
C ASP A 13 13.55 -0.08 -6.72
N LYS A 14 12.84 0.47 -5.74
CA LYS A 14 13.13 1.74 -5.06
C LYS A 14 13.28 2.93 -5.99
N LYS A 15 12.54 2.94 -7.11
CA LYS A 15 12.52 4.06 -8.07
C LYS A 15 11.22 4.86 -7.98
N THR A 16 11.24 6.04 -8.57
CA THR A 16 10.02 6.84 -8.79
C THR A 16 9.02 6.08 -9.65
N GLN A 17 7.73 6.31 -9.44
CA GLN A 17 6.67 5.57 -10.15
C GLN A 17 6.61 5.91 -11.63
N PHE A 18 6.79 7.18 -11.99
CA PHE A 18 6.64 7.67 -13.35
C PHE A 18 7.99 7.96 -14.01
N GLU A 19 8.02 7.94 -15.32
CA GLU A 19 9.20 8.24 -16.12
C GLU A 19 9.60 9.75 -16.05
N PRO A 20 10.92 10.08 -16.12
CA PRO A 20 12.02 9.11 -16.07
C PRO A 20 12.18 8.52 -14.67
N ARG A 21 12.20 7.19 -14.59
CA ARG A 21 12.36 6.49 -13.31
C ARG A 21 13.73 6.71 -12.70
N ARG A 22 13.76 7.33 -11.54
CA ARG A 22 15.00 7.68 -10.83
C ARG A 22 15.12 6.92 -9.52
N PRO A 23 16.30 6.41 -9.17
CA PRO A 23 16.53 5.81 -7.86
C PRO A 23 16.20 6.81 -6.74
N VAL A 24 15.56 6.29 -5.68
CA VAL A 24 15.22 7.06 -4.48
C VAL A 24 16.03 6.51 -3.31
N ARG A 25 16.64 7.40 -2.52
CA ARG A 25 17.52 7.05 -1.40
C ARG A 25 17.16 7.84 -0.14
N VAL A 26 17.46 7.26 1.02
CA VAL A 26 17.34 7.96 2.30
C VAL A 26 18.25 9.20 2.29
N GLY A 27 17.75 10.31 2.83
CA GLY A 27 18.41 11.61 2.82
C GLY A 27 18.21 12.42 1.55
N GLN A 28 17.78 11.80 0.44
CA GLN A 28 17.59 12.48 -0.84
C GLN A 28 16.42 13.47 -0.78
N VAL A 29 16.61 14.61 -1.42
CA VAL A 29 15.57 15.62 -1.64
C VAL A 29 15.17 15.60 -3.11
N LEU A 30 13.96 15.16 -3.38
CA LEU A 30 13.32 15.28 -4.68
C LEU A 30 12.69 16.66 -4.83
N LYS A 31 12.72 17.22 -6.05
CA LYS A 31 12.12 18.53 -6.37
C LYS A 31 11.39 18.45 -7.69
N VAL A 32 10.26 19.15 -7.78
CA VAL A 32 9.51 19.38 -9.02
C VAL A 32 9.25 20.87 -9.19
N ARG A 33 9.16 21.33 -10.44
CA ARG A 33 8.81 22.72 -10.77
C ARG A 33 7.29 22.83 -10.94
N GLY A 34 6.77 24.05 -10.86
CA GLY A 34 5.35 24.34 -11.02
C GLY A 34 4.56 24.17 -9.72
N ASN A 35 3.28 24.50 -9.76
CA ASN A 35 2.38 24.34 -8.62
C ASN A 35 1.91 22.89 -8.53
N PRO A 36 1.90 22.30 -7.32
CA PRO A 36 1.39 20.94 -7.16
C PRO A 36 -0.13 20.90 -7.35
N VAL A 37 -0.58 19.84 -8.02
CA VAL A 37 -2.00 19.51 -8.25
C VAL A 37 -2.22 18.07 -7.80
N LEU A 38 -3.20 17.84 -6.93
CA LEU A 38 -3.48 16.50 -6.42
C LEU A 38 -3.85 15.57 -7.59
N CYS A 39 -3.28 14.36 -7.56
CA CYS A 39 -3.42 13.30 -8.56
C CYS A 39 -2.75 13.57 -9.92
N GLU A 40 -2.28 14.79 -10.20
CA GLU A 40 -1.72 15.15 -11.50
C GLU A 40 -0.24 15.53 -11.41
N HIS A 41 0.11 16.48 -10.55
CA HIS A 41 1.46 17.05 -10.51
C HIS A 41 1.94 17.26 -9.08
N GLY A 42 3.20 16.92 -8.82
CA GLY A 42 3.83 17.13 -7.53
C GLY A 42 4.36 15.85 -6.90
N LEU A 43 4.97 15.99 -5.74
CA LEU A 43 5.51 14.89 -4.95
C LEU A 43 4.50 14.51 -3.87
N HIS A 44 3.71 13.49 -4.18
CA HIS A 44 2.60 13.04 -3.34
C HIS A 44 3.08 12.23 -2.13
N ALA A 45 2.32 12.36 -1.03
CA ALA A 45 2.43 11.56 0.19
C ALA A 45 1.11 11.62 0.96
N SER A 46 0.97 10.85 2.04
CA SER A 46 -0.20 10.87 2.93
C SER A 46 0.22 11.00 4.38
N ILE A 47 -0.57 11.70 5.19
CA ILE A 47 -0.27 11.89 6.61
C ILE A 47 -0.37 10.56 7.35
N ARG A 48 -1.37 9.75 7.03
CA ARG A 48 -1.58 8.43 7.63
C ARG A 48 -1.01 7.32 6.73
N PRO A 49 -0.36 6.29 7.29
CA PRO A 49 0.23 5.20 6.50
C PRO A 49 -0.82 4.41 5.71
N LEU A 50 -2.03 4.21 6.25
CA LEU A 50 -3.11 3.51 5.53
C LEU A 50 -3.60 4.29 4.30
N ASP A 51 -3.63 5.61 4.37
CA ASP A 51 -3.96 6.43 3.20
C ASP A 51 -2.85 6.33 2.13
N ALA A 52 -1.57 6.33 2.57
CA ALA A 52 -0.45 6.13 1.66
C ALA A 52 -0.50 4.74 0.98
N LEU A 53 -0.91 3.70 1.72
CA LEU A 53 -1.02 2.33 1.23
C LEU A 53 -2.03 2.21 0.07
N ARG A 54 -3.10 3.00 0.06
CA ARG A 54 -4.10 3.02 -1.05
C ARG A 54 -3.48 3.40 -2.40
N TYR A 55 -2.36 4.11 -2.38
CA TYR A 55 -1.64 4.58 -3.57
C TYR A 55 -0.29 3.88 -3.77
N ALA A 56 -0.03 2.80 -3.02
CA ALA A 56 1.25 2.12 -3.02
C ALA A 56 1.51 1.38 -4.35
N PRO A 57 2.59 1.71 -5.08
CA PRO A 57 2.97 0.97 -6.29
C PRO A 57 3.78 -0.30 -5.97
N GLY A 58 4.15 -0.50 -4.71
CA GLY A 58 4.93 -1.61 -4.21
C GLY A 58 5.16 -1.52 -2.70
N PRO A 59 5.95 -2.42 -2.11
CA PRO A 59 6.01 -2.61 -0.67
C PRO A 59 7.00 -1.70 0.06
N ILE A 60 7.78 -0.88 -0.63
CA ILE A 60 8.82 -0.07 0.02
C ILE A 60 8.19 1.16 0.68
N ILE A 61 8.04 1.10 1.99
CA ILE A 61 7.50 2.21 2.79
C ILE A 61 8.57 3.27 3.06
N CYS A 62 8.20 4.53 2.95
CA CYS A 62 9.06 5.66 3.23
C CYS A 62 8.41 6.61 4.22
N ARG A 63 9.16 7.04 5.25
CA ARG A 63 8.85 8.25 5.99
C ARG A 63 9.46 9.43 5.26
N VAL A 64 8.64 10.43 4.93
CA VAL A 64 9.07 11.57 4.12
C VAL A 64 8.71 12.88 4.79
N GLU A 65 9.42 13.94 4.41
CA GLU A 65 9.09 15.32 4.72
C GLU A 65 8.75 16.06 3.42
N VAL A 66 7.51 16.51 3.32
CA VAL A 66 7.01 17.27 2.17
C VAL A 66 7.10 18.75 2.48
N GLY A 67 7.58 19.54 1.54
CA GLY A 67 7.82 20.97 1.70
C GLY A 67 7.70 21.74 0.38
N GLY A 68 8.05 23.02 0.45
CA GLY A 68 7.87 23.97 -0.63
C GLY A 68 6.44 24.47 -0.71
N VAL A 69 5.87 24.59 -1.90
CA VAL A 69 4.42 24.80 -2.07
C VAL A 69 3.74 23.47 -1.81
N ILE A 70 2.72 23.46 -0.94
CA ILE A 70 1.99 22.24 -0.54
C ILE A 70 0.51 22.45 -0.80
N VAL A 71 -0.11 21.47 -1.45
CA VAL A 71 -1.57 21.31 -1.56
C VAL A 71 -1.96 20.06 -0.79
N GLN A 72 -2.99 20.16 0.05
CA GLN A 72 -3.47 19.06 0.90
C GLN A 72 -4.93 18.78 0.60
N GLY A 73 -5.27 17.50 0.41
CA GLY A 73 -6.62 16.95 0.39
C GLY A 73 -6.89 16.13 1.64
N ASP A 74 -7.95 15.32 1.59
CA ASP A 74 -8.41 14.54 2.75
C ASP A 74 -7.48 13.40 3.13
N ASP A 75 -6.98 12.65 2.14
CA ASP A 75 -6.18 11.43 2.32
C ASP A 75 -4.75 11.54 1.78
N LYS A 76 -4.42 12.63 1.08
CA LYS A 76 -3.11 12.88 0.48
C LYS A 76 -2.74 14.34 0.46
N LEU A 77 -1.46 14.58 0.25
CA LEU A 77 -0.91 15.90 -0.03
C LEU A 77 0.11 15.81 -1.15
N ALA A 78 0.37 16.91 -1.81
CA ALA A 78 1.42 17.05 -2.82
C ALA A 78 2.26 18.29 -2.55
N GLY A 79 3.56 18.19 -2.74
CA GLY A 79 4.47 19.32 -2.56
C GLY A 79 5.49 19.43 -3.68
N THR A 80 6.16 20.58 -3.76
CA THR A 80 7.26 20.81 -4.73
C THR A 80 8.59 20.23 -4.28
N LYS A 81 8.71 19.83 -3.00
CA LYS A 81 9.88 19.18 -2.41
C LYS A 81 9.45 17.99 -1.57
N ARG A 82 10.22 16.90 -1.59
CA ARG A 82 10.04 15.74 -0.71
C ARG A 82 11.40 15.16 -0.35
N LYS A 83 11.72 15.17 0.95
CA LYS A 83 12.91 14.54 1.50
C LYS A 83 12.54 13.15 2.06
N VAL A 84 13.32 12.14 1.72
CA VAL A 84 13.18 10.81 2.29
C VAL A 84 13.95 10.76 3.61
N LEU A 85 13.24 10.54 4.71
CA LEU A 85 13.82 10.49 6.06
C LEU A 85 14.25 9.07 6.43
N TRP A 86 13.46 8.10 6.02
CA TRP A 86 13.62 6.68 6.32
C TRP A 86 12.92 5.84 5.25
N MET A 87 13.38 4.61 5.05
CA MET A 87 12.85 3.68 4.05
C MET A 87 13.07 2.25 4.51
N ASP A 88 12.07 1.38 4.33
CA ASP A 88 12.16 -0.03 4.63
C ASP A 88 11.27 -0.86 3.71
N ASP A 89 11.51 -2.18 3.66
CA ASP A 89 10.66 -3.14 2.97
C ASP A 89 9.56 -3.62 3.93
N ALA A 90 8.33 -3.23 3.64
CA ALA A 90 7.16 -3.58 4.43
C ALA A 90 6.46 -4.87 3.96
N SER A 91 7.05 -5.65 3.04
CA SER A 91 6.40 -6.83 2.44
C SER A 91 5.81 -7.77 3.48
N GLU A 92 6.59 -8.15 4.50
CA GLU A 92 6.13 -9.07 5.53
C GLU A 92 5.04 -8.44 6.42
N THR A 93 5.22 -7.19 6.81
CA THR A 93 4.21 -6.44 7.58
C THR A 93 2.89 -6.33 6.80
N LEU A 94 2.95 -6.06 5.50
CA LEU A 94 1.76 -5.95 4.66
C LEU A 94 1.06 -7.30 4.47
N ARG A 95 1.82 -8.41 4.33
CA ARG A 95 1.25 -9.76 4.30
C ARG A 95 0.55 -10.11 5.61
N SER A 96 1.19 -9.85 6.75
CA SER A 96 0.61 -10.08 8.07
C SER A 96 -0.64 -9.22 8.29
N PHE A 97 -0.62 -7.97 7.87
CA PHE A 97 -1.78 -7.08 7.93
C PHE A 97 -2.94 -7.58 7.06
N SER A 98 -2.67 -8.04 5.86
CA SER A 98 -3.69 -8.61 4.96
C SER A 98 -4.33 -9.86 5.56
N ARG A 99 -3.53 -10.76 6.15
CA ARG A 99 -4.04 -11.96 6.84
C ARG A 99 -4.89 -11.59 8.05
N TRP A 100 -4.44 -10.62 8.83
CA TRP A 100 -5.21 -10.11 9.97
C TRP A 100 -6.57 -9.54 9.54
N CYS A 101 -6.61 -8.69 8.52
CA CYS A 101 -7.87 -8.16 7.98
C CYS A 101 -8.83 -9.28 7.54
N ALA A 102 -8.30 -10.31 6.88
CA ALA A 102 -9.11 -11.45 6.44
C ALA A 102 -9.64 -12.28 7.61
N LEU A 103 -8.85 -12.44 8.68
CA LEU A 103 -9.28 -13.14 9.91
C LEU A 103 -10.41 -12.40 10.64
N GLU A 104 -10.41 -11.08 10.66
CA GLU A 104 -11.45 -10.26 11.29
C GLU A 104 -12.85 -10.52 10.68
N VAL A 105 -12.90 -10.92 9.41
CA VAL A 105 -14.14 -11.17 8.67
C VAL A 105 -14.37 -12.64 8.30
N VAL A 106 -13.47 -13.55 8.69
CA VAL A 106 -13.54 -14.97 8.32
C VAL A 106 -14.81 -15.67 8.83
N HIS A 107 -15.38 -15.18 9.94
CA HIS A 107 -16.62 -15.68 10.53
C HIS A 107 -17.87 -15.37 9.70
N LEU A 108 -17.79 -14.49 8.70
CA LEU A 108 -18.92 -14.11 7.83
C LEU A 108 -19.19 -15.13 6.71
N TRP A 109 -18.34 -16.14 6.56
CA TRP A 109 -18.49 -17.19 5.56
C TRP A 109 -17.92 -18.52 6.03
N GLN A 110 -18.25 -19.61 5.35
CA GLN A 110 -17.74 -20.95 5.67
C GLN A 110 -16.36 -21.15 5.02
N ALA A 111 -15.33 -20.56 5.65
CA ALA A 111 -13.97 -20.65 5.15
C ALA A 111 -13.43 -22.09 5.25
N PRO A 112 -12.84 -22.64 4.16
CA PRO A 112 -12.16 -23.94 4.20
C PRO A 112 -11.06 -23.99 5.27
N PRO A 113 -10.83 -25.12 5.95
CA PRO A 113 -9.84 -25.22 7.04
C PRO A 113 -8.44 -24.77 6.64
N VAL A 114 -7.98 -25.08 5.43
CA VAL A 114 -6.66 -24.68 4.92
C VAL A 114 -6.54 -23.15 4.80
N VAL A 115 -7.64 -22.45 4.49
CA VAL A 115 -7.67 -20.98 4.45
C VAL A 115 -7.48 -20.43 5.85
N ILE A 116 -8.24 -20.93 6.84
CA ILE A 116 -8.15 -20.48 8.22
C ILE A 116 -6.73 -20.72 8.76
N GLU A 117 -6.16 -21.89 8.48
CA GLU A 117 -4.82 -22.25 8.92
C GLU A 117 -3.76 -21.31 8.30
N TYR A 118 -3.80 -21.06 6.98
CA TYR A 118 -2.90 -20.12 6.33
C TYR A 118 -3.03 -18.71 6.91
N LEU A 119 -4.25 -18.22 7.10
CA LEU A 119 -4.47 -16.89 7.65
C LEU A 119 -3.89 -16.74 9.07
N LYS A 120 -4.02 -17.76 9.91
CA LYS A 120 -3.49 -17.76 11.28
C LYS A 120 -1.97 -17.89 11.36
N THR A 121 -1.40 -18.78 10.55
CA THR A 121 0.03 -19.13 10.65
C THR A 121 0.93 -18.34 9.72
N GLY A 122 0.41 -17.93 8.55
CA GLY A 122 1.22 -17.36 7.47
C GLY A 122 2.17 -18.37 6.84
N ASP A 123 1.90 -19.68 6.98
CA ASP A 123 2.71 -20.74 6.40
C ASP A 123 2.63 -20.68 4.87
N GLU A 124 3.70 -20.20 4.24
CA GLU A 124 3.77 -20.02 2.78
C GLU A 124 3.61 -21.34 2.00
N SER A 125 3.89 -22.50 2.62
CA SER A 125 3.66 -23.81 2.00
C SER A 125 2.16 -24.10 1.74
N LYS A 126 1.28 -23.43 2.46
CA LYS A 126 -0.18 -23.58 2.38
C LYS A 126 -0.85 -22.50 1.55
N ARG A 127 -0.12 -21.46 1.17
CA ARG A 127 -0.65 -20.27 0.50
C ARG A 127 -1.44 -20.61 -0.77
N ASP A 128 -0.83 -21.39 -1.66
CA ASP A 128 -1.46 -21.71 -2.96
C ASP A 128 -2.71 -22.58 -2.78
N ALA A 129 -2.66 -23.57 -1.89
CA ALA A 129 -3.82 -24.40 -1.54
C ALA A 129 -4.95 -23.57 -0.92
N ALA A 130 -4.61 -22.64 -0.01
CA ALA A 130 -5.57 -21.73 0.61
C ALA A 130 -6.21 -20.79 -0.44
N TRP A 131 -5.43 -20.26 -1.38
CA TRP A 131 -5.93 -19.39 -2.45
C TRP A 131 -6.90 -20.14 -3.39
N VAL A 132 -6.55 -21.36 -3.80
CA VAL A 132 -7.43 -22.20 -4.65
C VAL A 132 -8.73 -22.50 -3.91
N ALA A 133 -8.66 -22.93 -2.64
CA ALA A 133 -9.83 -23.27 -1.84
C ALA A 133 -10.75 -22.06 -1.62
N ALA A 134 -10.20 -20.87 -1.35
CA ALA A 134 -10.98 -19.65 -1.19
C ALA A 134 -11.69 -19.25 -2.48
N ARG A 135 -11.02 -19.34 -3.63
CA ARG A 135 -11.59 -19.05 -4.95
C ARG A 135 -12.72 -20.02 -5.31
N ASP A 136 -12.54 -21.31 -5.05
CA ASP A 136 -13.54 -22.32 -5.33
C ASP A 136 -14.79 -22.13 -4.44
N ALA A 137 -14.62 -21.79 -3.16
CA ALA A 137 -15.72 -21.47 -2.27
C ALA A 137 -16.49 -20.22 -2.74
N ALA A 138 -15.80 -19.17 -3.19
CA ALA A 138 -16.43 -17.97 -3.74
C ALA A 138 -17.27 -18.31 -4.99
N ARG A 139 -16.72 -19.11 -5.90
CA ARG A 139 -17.44 -19.55 -7.12
C ARG A 139 -18.71 -20.35 -6.80
N VAL A 140 -18.67 -21.23 -5.79
CA VAL A 140 -19.86 -21.98 -5.35
C VAL A 140 -20.91 -21.03 -4.78
N ALA A 141 -20.51 -20.03 -3.99
CA ALA A 141 -21.43 -19.05 -3.45
C ALA A 141 -22.08 -18.18 -4.54
N GLU A 142 -21.30 -17.75 -5.55
CA GLU A 142 -21.83 -17.01 -6.71
C GLU A 142 -22.87 -17.82 -7.50
N GLN A 143 -22.59 -19.11 -7.75
CA GLN A 143 -23.53 -20.00 -8.42
C GLN A 143 -24.81 -20.19 -7.62
N ALA A 144 -24.73 -20.36 -6.31
CA ALA A 144 -25.89 -20.48 -5.44
C ALA A 144 -26.75 -19.21 -5.46
N ALA A 145 -26.14 -18.03 -5.46
CA ALA A 145 -26.83 -16.75 -5.51
C ALA A 145 -27.54 -16.49 -6.85
N ALA A 146 -27.05 -17.07 -7.95
CA ALA A 146 -27.66 -16.92 -9.28
C ALA A 146 -28.97 -17.71 -9.46
N TRP A 147 -29.32 -18.59 -8.52
CA TRP A 147 -30.53 -19.42 -8.57
C TRP A 147 -31.66 -18.92 -7.66
N VAL A 148 -31.50 -17.75 -7.05
CA VAL A 148 -32.48 -17.07 -6.19
C VAL A 148 -33.07 -15.85 -6.90
#